data_d89165c2da45f06fff051163c5d37816
#
_entry.id   d89165c2da45f06fff051163c5d37816
#
_cell.length_a   1.000
_cell.length_b   1.000
_cell.length_c   1.000
_cell.angle_alpha   90.00
_cell.angle_beta   90.00
_cell.angle_gamma   90.00
#
_symmetry.space_group_name_H-M   'P 1'
#
loop_
_entity.id
_entity.type
_entity.pdbx_description
1 polymer ?
#
loop_
_entity_poly.entity_id
_entity_poly.type
_entity_poly.pdbx_seq_one_letter_code
_entity_poly.pdbx_strand_id
1 'polypeptide(L)'
;MKPGAIIINTGRGKLMRTDEVIMALKSGKLGGVGLDVYENESNFFFKDVSDDIMGDDDLARLLMYPNVIVTGHQAFFTKEAITAICEVTVDNILKVKQNQECLNIVSLPKAK
;
A
#
# COMPACT_ATOMS: atom_id res chain seq x y z
N MET A 1 20.69 -0.25 -8.09
CA MET A 1 20.40 1.14 -7.67
C MET A 1 21.70 1.84 -7.30
N LYS A 2 21.71 3.18 -7.36
CA LYS A 2 22.86 3.98 -6.89
C LYS A 2 22.98 3.84 -5.36
N PRO A 3 24.19 3.88 -4.78
CA PRO A 3 24.35 3.99 -3.33
C PRO A 3 23.62 5.21 -2.79
N GLY A 4 22.97 5.06 -1.62
CA GLY A 4 22.20 6.13 -1.00
C GLY A 4 20.84 6.42 -1.66
N ALA A 5 20.36 5.59 -2.59
CA ALA A 5 19.05 5.76 -3.21
C ALA A 5 17.93 5.62 -2.18
N ILE A 6 16.86 6.38 -2.38
CA ILE A 6 15.62 6.27 -1.60
C ILE A 6 14.60 5.46 -2.39
N ILE A 7 13.92 4.53 -1.73
CA ILE A 7 12.80 3.77 -2.31
C ILE A 7 11.50 4.25 -1.67
N ILE A 8 10.47 4.45 -2.50
CA ILE A 8 9.11 4.71 -2.04
C ILE A 8 8.19 3.68 -2.68
N ASN A 9 7.43 2.96 -1.86
CA ASN A 9 6.44 1.98 -2.32
C ASN A 9 5.04 2.36 -1.82
N THR A 10 4.20 2.82 -2.74
CA THR A 10 2.78 3.11 -2.54
C THR A 10 1.89 2.18 -3.37
N GLY A 11 2.45 1.12 -3.92
CA GLY A 11 1.77 0.20 -4.81
C GLY A 11 1.26 -1.06 -4.11
N ARG A 12 2.14 -2.03 -3.92
CA ARG A 12 1.83 -3.29 -3.21
C ARG A 12 3.04 -3.76 -2.41
N GLY A 13 2.79 -4.23 -1.18
CA GLY A 13 3.85 -4.69 -0.28
C GLY A 13 4.71 -5.81 -0.88
N LYS A 14 4.09 -6.77 -1.52
CA LYS A 14 4.76 -7.93 -2.16
C LYS A 14 5.66 -7.60 -3.36
N LEU A 15 5.75 -6.33 -3.78
CA LEU A 15 6.73 -5.88 -4.77
C LEU A 15 8.15 -5.78 -4.18
N MET A 16 8.28 -5.84 -2.86
CA MET A 16 9.53 -5.75 -2.15
C MET A 16 9.63 -6.88 -1.12
N ARG A 17 10.83 -7.36 -0.89
CA ARG A 17 11.14 -8.27 0.20
C ARG A 17 11.70 -7.47 1.36
N THR A 18 11.03 -7.52 2.49
CA THR A 18 11.37 -6.71 3.67
C THR A 18 12.75 -7.03 4.22
N ASP A 19 13.11 -8.31 4.28
CA ASP A 19 14.43 -8.78 4.73
C ASP A 19 15.57 -8.19 3.89
N GLU A 20 15.42 -8.14 2.56
CA GLU A 20 16.41 -7.56 1.66
C GLU A 20 16.49 -6.04 1.78
N VAL A 21 15.36 -5.36 2.01
CA VAL A 21 15.31 -3.92 2.27
C VAL A 21 16.08 -3.57 3.55
N ILE A 22 15.87 -4.34 4.62
CA ILE A 22 16.60 -4.17 5.90
C ILE A 22 18.11 -4.35 5.69
N MET A 23 18.53 -5.37 4.93
CA MET A 23 19.95 -5.57 4.62
C MET A 23 20.53 -4.39 3.82
N ALA A 24 19.77 -3.86 2.87
CA ALA A 24 20.20 -2.72 2.06
C ALA A 24 20.29 -1.41 2.86
N LEU A 25 19.41 -1.19 3.84
CA LEU A 25 19.49 -0.08 4.79
C LEU A 25 20.74 -0.23 5.68
N LYS A 26 20.96 -1.41 6.27
CA LYS A 26 22.13 -1.69 7.13
C LYS A 26 23.46 -1.47 6.43
N SER A 27 23.54 -1.84 5.14
CA SER A 27 24.77 -1.67 4.37
C SER A 27 24.96 -0.24 3.83
N GLY A 28 24.01 0.67 4.05
CA GLY A 28 24.03 2.02 3.47
C GLY A 28 23.78 2.05 1.96
N LYS A 29 23.40 0.91 1.35
CA LYS A 29 23.01 0.84 -0.07
C LYS A 29 21.77 1.66 -0.32
N LEU A 30 20.79 1.64 0.61
CA LEU A 30 19.65 2.52 0.63
C LEU A 30 19.87 3.66 1.63
N GLY A 31 19.62 4.89 1.17
CA GLY A 31 19.65 6.09 1.98
C GLY A 31 18.36 6.33 2.77
N GLY A 32 17.26 5.69 2.38
CA GLY A 32 15.97 5.78 3.04
C GLY A 32 14.89 4.97 2.35
N VAL A 33 13.78 4.73 3.06
CA VAL A 33 12.63 3.97 2.57
C VAL A 33 11.32 4.62 3.03
N GLY A 34 10.37 4.77 2.12
CA GLY A 34 8.99 5.15 2.40
C GLY A 34 8.05 4.00 1.99
N LEU A 35 7.29 3.48 2.93
CA LEU A 35 6.35 2.38 2.70
C LEU A 35 4.93 2.83 3.08
N ASP A 36 4.03 2.86 2.11
CA ASP A 36 2.59 2.97 2.39
C ASP A 36 1.92 1.59 2.41
N VAL A 37 2.63 0.59 1.90
CA VAL A 37 2.18 -0.81 1.81
C VAL A 37 3.26 -1.73 2.37
N TYR A 38 2.84 -2.85 2.94
CA TYR A 38 3.71 -3.84 3.57
C TYR A 38 3.30 -5.26 3.13
N GLU A 39 4.26 -6.19 3.01
CA GLU A 39 3.95 -7.52 2.48
C GLU A 39 2.97 -8.33 3.36
N ASN A 40 2.97 -8.09 4.67
CA ASN A 40 2.07 -8.71 5.66
C ASN A 40 1.03 -7.71 6.21
N GLU A 41 0.71 -6.63 5.48
CA GLU A 41 -0.14 -5.53 5.96
C GLU A 41 -1.52 -5.96 6.47
N SER A 42 -2.09 -7.04 5.95
CA SER A 42 -3.40 -7.56 6.39
C SER A 42 -3.46 -7.93 7.87
N ASN A 43 -2.32 -8.15 8.49
CA ASN A 43 -2.23 -8.51 9.90
C ASN A 43 -2.22 -7.30 10.83
N PHE A 44 -1.85 -6.12 10.32
CA PHE A 44 -1.56 -4.93 11.13
C PHE A 44 -2.35 -3.69 10.69
N PHE A 45 -2.46 -3.38 9.39
CA PHE A 45 -2.94 -2.07 8.93
C PHE A 45 -4.45 -1.86 9.06
N PHE A 46 -5.23 -2.91 9.14
CA PHE A 46 -6.70 -2.82 9.14
C PHE A 46 -7.33 -3.40 10.42
N LYS A 47 -6.52 -3.57 11.46
CA LYS A 47 -6.96 -4.08 12.76
C LYS A 47 -6.42 -3.17 13.85
N ASP A 48 -7.21 -2.98 14.90
CA ASP A 48 -6.68 -2.39 16.12
C ASP A 48 -5.90 -3.46 16.87
N VAL A 49 -4.58 -3.29 16.88
CA VAL A 49 -3.61 -4.15 17.55
C VAL A 49 -2.77 -3.34 18.55
N SER A 50 -3.32 -2.20 19.02
CA SER A 50 -2.59 -1.26 19.89
C SER A 50 -2.14 -1.89 21.19
N ASP A 51 -2.90 -2.88 21.68
CA ASP A 51 -2.63 -3.59 22.93
C ASP A 51 -1.85 -4.91 22.72
N ASP A 52 -1.58 -5.29 21.46
CA ASP A 52 -0.88 -6.53 21.15
C ASP A 52 0.62 -6.30 21.00
N ILE A 53 1.41 -7.30 21.41
CA ILE A 53 2.83 -7.32 21.10
C ILE A 53 3.00 -7.50 19.60
N MET A 54 3.76 -6.60 18.97
CA MET A 54 4.05 -6.69 17.54
C MET A 54 4.75 -8.01 17.22
N GLY A 55 4.03 -8.93 16.57
CA GLY A 55 4.53 -10.26 16.21
C GLY A 55 5.34 -10.30 14.90
N ASP A 56 5.64 -9.14 14.29
CA ASP A 56 6.42 -9.03 13.06
C ASP A 56 7.73 -8.30 13.35
N ASP A 57 8.80 -9.07 13.56
CA ASP A 57 10.12 -8.55 13.86
C ASP A 57 10.69 -7.67 12.75
N ASP A 58 10.37 -7.93 11.51
CA ASP A 58 10.90 -7.17 10.38
C ASP A 58 10.22 -5.80 10.28
N LEU A 59 8.92 -5.71 10.52
CA LEU A 59 8.23 -4.42 10.62
C LEU A 59 8.75 -3.63 11.82
N ALA A 60 8.91 -4.26 12.98
CA ALA A 60 9.46 -3.62 14.15
C ALA A 60 10.87 -3.05 13.88
N ARG A 61 11.72 -3.82 13.21
CA ARG A 61 13.06 -3.35 12.80
C ARG A 61 12.99 -2.17 11.84
N LEU A 62 12.12 -2.20 10.84
CA LEU A 62 11.96 -1.09 9.90
C LEU A 62 11.59 0.20 10.61
N LEU A 63 10.66 0.14 11.57
CA LEU A 63 10.21 1.30 12.35
C LEU A 63 11.31 1.90 13.25
N MET A 64 12.35 1.15 13.55
CA MET A 64 13.49 1.66 14.32
C MET A 64 14.50 2.49 13.50
N TYR A 65 14.44 2.43 12.17
CA TYR A 65 15.37 3.20 11.32
C TYR A 65 14.91 4.66 11.20
N PRO A 66 15.77 5.65 11.50
CA PRO A 66 15.40 7.07 11.42
C PRO A 66 15.16 7.59 10.01
N ASN A 67 15.58 6.83 9.01
CA ASN A 67 15.41 7.10 7.57
C ASN A 67 14.36 6.19 6.91
N VAL A 68 13.42 5.65 7.71
CA VAL A 68 12.28 4.87 7.24
C VAL A 68 10.99 5.54 7.68
N ILE A 69 10.03 5.64 6.76
CA ILE A 69 8.66 6.09 7.03
C ILE A 69 7.72 4.98 6.61
N VAL A 70 6.81 4.60 7.50
CA VAL A 70 5.73 3.65 7.20
C VAL A 70 4.40 4.33 7.46
N THR A 71 3.48 4.22 6.49
CA THR A 71 2.10 4.69 6.59
C THR A 71 1.14 3.52 6.33
N GLY A 72 -0.08 3.62 6.82
CA GLY A 72 -1.04 2.51 6.85
C GLY A 72 -1.89 2.40 5.59
N HIS A 73 -1.30 2.26 4.41
CA HIS A 73 -1.98 2.11 3.11
C HIS A 73 -2.95 3.28 2.82
N GLN A 74 -2.46 4.50 3.01
CA GLN A 74 -3.24 5.74 2.97
C GLN A 74 -2.78 6.73 1.89
N ALA A 75 -1.86 6.35 1.01
CA ALA A 75 -1.34 7.26 -0.02
C ALA A 75 -2.43 7.80 -0.98
N PHE A 76 -3.55 7.08 -1.10
CA PHE A 76 -4.72 7.54 -1.87
C PHE A 76 -5.55 8.61 -1.14
N PHE A 77 -5.35 8.85 0.16
CA PHE A 77 -6.21 9.70 0.97
C PHE A 77 -5.90 11.17 0.77
N THR A 78 -6.07 11.65 -0.47
CA THR A 78 -6.04 13.07 -0.84
C THR A 78 -7.43 13.53 -1.24
N LYS A 79 -7.69 14.84 -1.14
CA LYS A 79 -8.98 15.40 -1.53
C LYS A 79 -9.35 15.06 -2.97
N GLU A 80 -8.39 15.18 -3.88
CA GLU A 80 -8.57 14.93 -5.30
C GLU A 80 -8.88 13.46 -5.58
N ALA A 81 -8.12 12.54 -4.98
CA ALA A 81 -8.31 11.10 -5.18
C ALA A 81 -9.67 10.63 -4.60
N ILE A 82 -10.00 11.06 -3.38
CA ILE A 82 -11.30 10.72 -2.76
C ILE A 82 -12.46 11.28 -3.58
N THR A 83 -12.37 12.53 -4.03
CA THR A 83 -13.41 13.13 -4.88
C THR A 83 -13.61 12.31 -6.15
N ALA A 84 -12.53 11.99 -6.86
CA ALA A 84 -12.58 11.18 -8.09
C ALA A 84 -13.15 9.78 -7.84
N ILE A 85 -12.76 9.11 -6.76
CA ILE A 85 -13.31 7.79 -6.37
C ILE A 85 -14.82 7.88 -6.13
N CYS A 86 -15.28 8.88 -5.39
CA CYS A 86 -16.71 9.06 -5.09
C CYS A 86 -17.50 9.36 -6.38
N GLU A 87 -17.04 10.28 -7.21
CA GLU A 87 -17.71 10.66 -8.47
C GLU A 87 -17.85 9.46 -9.40
N VAL A 88 -16.76 8.71 -9.64
CA VAL A 88 -16.80 7.51 -10.51
C VAL A 88 -17.71 6.44 -9.92
N THR A 89 -17.69 6.25 -8.61
CA THR A 89 -18.52 5.24 -7.94
C THR A 89 -20.01 5.58 -8.10
N VAL A 90 -20.40 6.84 -7.86
CA VAL A 90 -21.79 7.30 -8.00
C VAL A 90 -22.24 7.22 -9.47
N ASP A 91 -21.41 7.66 -10.40
CA ASP A 91 -21.71 7.58 -11.85
C ASP A 91 -21.95 6.12 -12.30
N ASN A 92 -21.09 5.18 -11.88
CA ASN A 92 -21.25 3.77 -12.18
C ASN A 92 -22.59 3.22 -11.63
N ILE A 93 -22.94 3.55 -10.37
CA ILE A 93 -24.21 3.12 -9.75
C ILE A 93 -25.41 3.67 -10.55
N LEU A 94 -25.36 4.96 -10.92
CA LEU A 94 -26.45 5.59 -11.66
C LEU A 94 -26.61 4.96 -13.05
N LYS A 95 -25.52 4.73 -13.79
CA LYS A 95 -25.55 4.09 -15.11
C LYS A 95 -26.14 2.69 -15.05
N VAL A 96 -25.69 1.87 -14.10
CA VAL A 96 -26.23 0.51 -13.91
C VAL A 96 -27.73 0.56 -13.55
N LYS A 97 -28.13 1.45 -12.62
CA LYS A 97 -29.54 1.61 -12.23
C LYS A 97 -30.44 2.03 -13.38
N GLN A 98 -29.93 2.86 -14.30
CA GLN A 98 -30.66 3.39 -15.45
C GLN A 98 -30.55 2.50 -16.70
N ASN A 99 -29.94 1.32 -16.62
CA ASN A 99 -29.61 0.45 -17.75
C ASN A 99 -28.84 1.16 -18.88
N GLN A 100 -27.99 2.12 -18.52
CA GLN A 100 -27.10 2.82 -19.44
C GLN A 100 -25.78 2.04 -19.59
N GLU A 101 -25.07 2.29 -20.67
CA GLU A 101 -23.75 1.71 -20.88
C GLU A 101 -22.76 2.18 -19.79
N CYS A 102 -22.14 1.23 -19.10
CA CYS A 102 -21.13 1.49 -18.10
C CYS A 102 -19.83 0.80 -18.51
N LEU A 103 -18.82 1.59 -18.88
CA LEU A 103 -17.53 1.08 -19.37
C LEU A 103 -16.69 0.40 -18.28
N ASN A 104 -17.05 0.61 -17.01
CA ASN A 104 -16.32 0.08 -15.86
C ASN A 104 -16.85 -1.27 -15.36
N ILE A 105 -17.75 -1.90 -16.12
CA ILE A 105 -18.27 -3.23 -15.75
C ILE A 105 -17.16 -4.27 -15.89
N VAL A 106 -16.90 -4.98 -14.79
CA VAL A 106 -15.99 -6.13 -14.76
C VAL A 106 -16.79 -7.38 -15.12
N SER A 107 -16.51 -7.98 -16.28
CA SER A 107 -17.09 -9.27 -16.65
C SER A 107 -16.31 -10.41 -15.98
N LEU A 108 -17.02 -11.37 -15.41
CA LEU A 108 -16.39 -12.59 -14.91
C LEU A 108 -15.77 -13.35 -16.09
N PRO A 109 -14.55 -13.93 -15.92
CA PRO A 109 -13.99 -14.80 -16.93
C PRO A 109 -14.95 -15.96 -17.18
N LYS A 110 -15.25 -16.25 -18.46
CA LYS A 110 -16.06 -17.43 -18.82
C LYS A 110 -15.39 -18.65 -18.21
N ALA A 111 -16.13 -19.39 -17.39
CA ALA A 111 -15.67 -20.69 -16.90
C ALA A 111 -15.25 -21.55 -18.10
N LYS A 112 -14.01 -22.05 -18.05
CA LYS A 112 -13.52 -23.03 -19.05
C LYS A 112 -14.11 -24.38 -18.76
#